data_5faaf36731c531695bd6df3e8fa7de09
#
_entry.id   5faaf36731c531695bd6df3e8fa7de09
#
_cell.length_a   1.000
_cell.length_b   1.000
_cell.length_c   1.000
_cell.angle_alpha   90.00
_cell.angle_beta   90.00
_cell.angle_gamma   90.00
#
_symmetry.space_group_name_H-M   'P 1'
#
loop_
_entity.id
_entity.type
_entity.pdbx_description
1 polymer ?
#
loop_
_entity_poly.entity_id
_entity_poly.type
_entity_poly.pdbx_seq_one_letter_code
_entity_poly.pdbx_strand_id
1 'polypeptide(L)'
;MYYNMEQPLVSVVTITRNRGKLIDRCIKSVLGQTYQNIEHIIVDGASDDETDDVVASFTDSRLKYIKLDSNWPIAKTINYGVEQSKGQFVTFLDSDDEYLPTKVEKQWAKIQSLPEEYGMVYCWMTYFDQETMKIDHIHNPQVRGDVSELVVEKPVVSGTPTYFFRREAFLANGGWKESEEIGIISDWEMGARFCQKWKVDYVPESLINVYVNHGVMRMSENRYYKQKLEKLIKFEKYFLQEFYNVFNKYPERAYKHYYDLSRALMLMGRYSEAWPYYKKLLFKRHTFKDIFLIPFCLTHKAE
;
A
#
# COMPACT_ATOMS: atom_id res chain seq x y z
N MET A 1 12.61 -31.42 21.69
CA MET A 1 13.32 -31.52 20.41
C MET A 1 12.88 -30.36 19.55
N TYR A 2 13.59 -29.24 19.56
CA TYR A 2 13.33 -28.17 18.60
C TYR A 2 13.87 -28.65 17.25
N TYR A 3 12.99 -28.98 16.33
CA TYR A 3 13.38 -29.15 14.94
C TYR A 3 14.01 -27.83 14.51
N ASN A 4 15.27 -27.88 14.13
CA ASN A 4 15.98 -26.81 13.46
C ASN A 4 15.38 -26.71 12.06
N MET A 5 14.16 -26.13 11.96
CA MET A 5 13.58 -25.83 10.65
C MET A 5 14.45 -24.75 10.04
N GLU A 6 15.06 -25.06 8.93
CA GLU A 6 15.83 -24.10 8.17
C GLU A 6 14.94 -22.88 7.89
N GLN A 7 15.36 -21.71 8.37
CA GLN A 7 14.59 -20.49 8.20
C GLN A 7 14.49 -20.18 6.70
N PRO A 8 13.29 -20.08 6.12
CA PRO A 8 13.15 -19.80 4.69
C PRO A 8 13.68 -18.42 4.33
N LEU A 9 14.19 -18.26 3.13
CA LEU A 9 14.64 -16.96 2.64
C LEU A 9 13.44 -15.99 2.54
N VAL A 10 13.63 -14.79 3.07
CA VAL A 10 12.68 -13.67 2.98
C VAL A 10 13.29 -12.58 2.11
N SER A 11 12.58 -12.15 1.08
CA SER A 11 13.00 -11.04 0.23
C SER A 11 12.33 -9.75 0.70
N VAL A 12 13.15 -8.74 0.97
CA VAL A 12 12.68 -7.37 1.20
C VAL A 12 12.89 -6.59 -0.07
N VAL A 13 11.82 -6.01 -0.63
CA VAL A 13 11.89 -5.20 -1.86
C VAL A 13 11.69 -3.74 -1.50
N THR A 14 12.63 -2.91 -1.90
CA THR A 14 12.58 -1.44 -1.78
C THR A 14 12.67 -0.83 -3.17
N ILE A 15 11.77 0.08 -3.47
CA ILE A 15 11.92 0.94 -4.66
C ILE A 15 12.42 2.30 -4.22
N THR A 16 13.27 2.91 -5.04
CA THR A 16 13.84 4.21 -4.71
C THR A 16 13.98 5.09 -5.95
N ARG A 17 13.98 6.39 -5.75
CA ARG A 17 14.43 7.39 -6.73
C ARG A 17 14.73 8.69 -6.01
N ASN A 18 15.99 9.17 -6.17
CA ASN A 18 16.45 10.41 -5.57
C ASN A 18 16.21 10.45 -4.06
N ARG A 19 16.76 9.47 -3.34
CA ARG A 19 16.61 9.26 -1.91
C ARG A 19 17.95 9.07 -1.19
N GLY A 20 19.06 9.57 -1.75
CA GLY A 20 20.39 9.42 -1.16
C GLY A 20 20.45 9.81 0.31
N LYS A 21 19.74 10.87 0.71
CA LYS A 21 19.69 11.34 2.12
C LYS A 21 18.86 10.47 3.06
N LEU A 22 18.06 9.56 2.55
CA LEU A 22 17.06 8.79 3.33
C LEU A 22 17.33 7.29 3.34
N ILE A 23 17.83 6.75 2.22
CA ILE A 23 17.93 5.31 1.96
C ILE A 23 18.90 4.58 2.91
N ASP A 24 19.86 5.27 3.50
CA ASP A 24 20.80 4.70 4.48
C ASP A 24 20.08 4.08 5.67
N ARG A 25 19.07 4.77 6.22
CA ARG A 25 18.23 4.26 7.32
C ARG A 25 17.45 3.02 6.92
N CYS A 26 16.84 3.04 5.74
CA CYS A 26 16.10 1.90 5.18
C CYS A 26 17.01 0.66 5.09
N ILE A 27 18.18 0.78 4.46
CA ILE A 27 19.14 -0.32 4.29
C ILE A 27 19.59 -0.86 5.64
N LYS A 28 20.02 -0.01 6.56
CA LYS A 28 20.46 -0.40 7.91
C LYS A 28 19.37 -1.17 8.66
N SER A 29 18.14 -0.73 8.55
CA SER A 29 17.01 -1.35 9.24
C SER A 29 16.66 -2.75 8.73
N VAL A 30 16.84 -2.99 7.44
CA VAL A 30 16.67 -4.32 6.83
C VAL A 30 17.84 -5.23 7.18
N LEU A 31 19.06 -4.79 7.00
CA LEU A 31 20.25 -5.60 7.30
C LEU A 31 20.41 -5.89 8.81
N GLY A 32 19.84 -5.04 9.66
CA GLY A 32 19.81 -5.17 11.13
C GLY A 32 18.66 -6.02 11.68
N GLN A 33 17.88 -6.70 10.85
CA GLN A 33 16.81 -7.57 11.32
C GLN A 33 17.34 -8.77 12.12
N THR A 34 16.61 -9.18 13.17
CA THR A 34 16.93 -10.40 13.97
C THR A 34 16.80 -11.67 13.13
N TYR A 35 15.93 -11.67 12.14
CA TYR A 35 15.83 -12.75 11.15
C TYR A 35 16.94 -12.62 10.11
N GLN A 36 17.90 -13.55 10.09
CA GLN A 36 19.12 -13.39 9.30
C GLN A 36 19.02 -13.88 7.84
N ASN A 37 18.16 -14.87 7.55
CA ASN A 37 18.03 -15.39 6.18
C ASN A 37 17.16 -14.48 5.29
N ILE A 38 17.69 -13.31 5.00
CA ILE A 38 17.04 -12.28 4.18
C ILE A 38 17.89 -11.93 2.97
N GLU A 39 17.26 -11.45 1.91
CA GLU A 39 17.87 -10.65 0.85
C GLU A 39 17.16 -9.30 0.77
N HIS A 40 17.90 -8.23 0.53
CA HIS A 40 17.35 -6.90 0.33
C HIS A 40 17.56 -6.46 -1.12
N ILE A 41 16.47 -6.34 -1.88
CA ILE A 41 16.50 -5.96 -3.29
C ILE A 41 16.05 -4.51 -3.40
N ILE A 42 16.96 -3.65 -3.82
CA ILE A 42 16.69 -2.24 -4.09
C ILE A 42 16.58 -2.06 -5.60
N VAL A 43 15.43 -1.56 -6.05
CA VAL A 43 15.22 -1.18 -7.46
C VAL A 43 15.17 0.34 -7.55
N ASP A 44 16.17 0.89 -8.21
CA ASP A 44 16.32 2.33 -8.38
C ASP A 44 15.78 2.80 -9.73
N GLY A 45 14.81 3.70 -9.71
CA GLY A 45 14.15 4.30 -10.86
C GLY A 45 15.01 5.39 -11.55
N ALA A 46 16.28 5.11 -11.82
CA ALA A 46 17.24 6.02 -12.46
C ALA A 46 17.47 7.30 -11.62
N SER A 47 17.98 7.15 -10.41
CA SER A 47 18.41 8.27 -9.57
C SER A 47 19.58 9.02 -10.22
N ASP A 48 19.59 10.34 -10.04
CA ASP A 48 20.61 11.26 -10.49
C ASP A 48 21.24 12.07 -9.32
N ASP A 49 20.92 11.68 -8.08
CA ASP A 49 21.52 12.19 -6.84
C ASP A 49 22.54 11.19 -6.26
N GLU A 50 22.96 11.40 -4.99
CA GLU A 50 23.92 10.54 -4.27
C GLU A 50 23.40 9.14 -3.89
N THR A 51 22.21 8.71 -4.35
CA THR A 51 21.61 7.40 -4.02
C THR A 51 22.56 6.23 -4.32
N ASP A 52 23.22 6.24 -5.49
CA ASP A 52 24.19 5.20 -5.91
C ASP A 52 25.36 5.09 -4.94
N ASP A 53 25.95 6.24 -4.58
CA ASP A 53 27.11 6.30 -3.70
C ASP A 53 26.77 5.79 -2.31
N VAL A 54 25.59 6.14 -1.80
CA VAL A 54 25.12 5.66 -0.50
C VAL A 54 24.92 4.15 -0.52
N VAL A 55 24.26 3.60 -1.54
CA VAL A 55 24.06 2.14 -1.64
C VAL A 55 25.39 1.40 -1.81
N ALA A 56 26.32 1.93 -2.62
CA ALA A 56 27.64 1.34 -2.83
C ALA A 56 28.52 1.30 -1.56
N SER A 57 28.21 2.13 -0.56
CA SER A 57 28.93 2.12 0.72
C SER A 57 28.64 0.87 1.58
N PHE A 58 27.58 0.13 1.26
CA PHE A 58 27.24 -1.13 1.94
C PHE A 58 27.88 -2.31 1.24
N THR A 59 28.61 -3.14 1.99
CA THR A 59 29.32 -4.33 1.49
C THR A 59 28.64 -5.65 1.85
N ASP A 60 27.43 -5.59 2.41
CA ASP A 60 26.68 -6.79 2.85
C ASP A 60 26.18 -7.58 1.63
N SER A 61 26.53 -8.86 1.55
CA SER A 61 26.17 -9.75 0.44
C SER A 61 24.68 -10.02 0.30
N ARG A 62 23.89 -9.70 1.32
CA ARG A 62 22.42 -9.79 1.28
C ARG A 62 21.78 -8.65 0.51
N LEU A 63 22.51 -7.56 0.25
CA LEU A 63 22.03 -6.39 -0.48
C LEU A 63 22.25 -6.59 -1.99
N LYS A 64 21.17 -6.43 -2.76
CA LYS A 64 21.18 -6.42 -4.22
C LYS A 64 20.64 -5.09 -4.72
N TYR A 65 21.45 -4.32 -5.44
CA TYR A 65 21.04 -3.06 -6.04
C TYR A 65 20.87 -3.20 -7.55
N ILE A 66 19.75 -2.71 -8.07
CA ILE A 66 19.40 -2.76 -9.49
C ILE A 66 18.99 -1.34 -9.91
N LYS A 67 19.84 -0.68 -10.68
CA LYS A 67 19.53 0.62 -11.28
C LYS A 67 18.89 0.42 -12.63
N LEU A 68 17.73 1.05 -12.83
CA LEU A 68 17.04 1.06 -14.13
C LEU A 68 17.58 2.17 -15.04
N ASP A 69 17.39 2.02 -16.34
CA ASP A 69 17.78 3.04 -17.33
C ASP A 69 16.83 4.26 -17.32
N SER A 70 15.64 4.09 -16.80
CA SER A 70 14.62 5.13 -16.73
C SER A 70 13.68 4.91 -15.54
N ASN A 71 12.95 5.96 -15.17
CA ASN A 71 11.93 5.86 -14.11
C ASN A 71 10.68 5.13 -14.62
N TRP A 72 10.45 3.94 -14.09
CA TRP A 72 9.24 3.17 -14.38
C TRP A 72 8.09 3.52 -13.43
N PRO A 73 6.83 3.19 -13.82
CA PRO A 73 5.71 3.23 -12.90
C PRO A 73 5.95 2.38 -11.65
N ILE A 74 5.48 2.84 -10.49
CA ILE A 74 5.71 2.23 -9.17
C ILE A 74 5.35 0.75 -9.16
N ALA A 75 4.13 0.40 -9.61
CA ALA A 75 3.66 -0.98 -9.65
C ALA A 75 4.60 -1.89 -10.46
N LYS A 76 5.04 -1.42 -11.63
CA LYS A 76 6.00 -2.14 -12.46
C LYS A 76 7.35 -2.32 -11.76
N THR A 77 7.84 -1.28 -11.09
CA THR A 77 9.13 -1.32 -10.38
C THR A 77 9.08 -2.30 -9.20
N ILE A 78 7.97 -2.30 -8.43
CA ILE A 78 7.78 -3.25 -7.32
C ILE A 78 7.68 -4.69 -7.86
N ASN A 79 6.88 -4.93 -8.89
CA ASN A 79 6.73 -6.25 -9.51
C ASN A 79 8.08 -6.78 -10.00
N TYR A 80 8.86 -5.94 -10.67
CA TYR A 80 10.20 -6.30 -11.12
C TYR A 80 11.12 -6.66 -9.94
N GLY A 81 11.07 -5.93 -8.83
CA GLY A 81 11.81 -6.28 -7.62
C GLY A 81 11.42 -7.68 -7.08
N VAL A 82 10.14 -8.03 -7.12
CA VAL A 82 9.67 -9.37 -6.72
C VAL A 82 10.09 -10.44 -7.74
N GLU A 83 10.10 -10.15 -9.03
CA GLU A 83 10.62 -11.06 -10.06
C GLU A 83 12.10 -11.38 -9.85
N GLN A 84 12.88 -10.39 -9.40
CA GLN A 84 14.30 -10.56 -9.08
C GLN A 84 14.55 -11.25 -7.74
N SER A 85 13.52 -11.49 -6.94
CA SER A 85 13.60 -12.10 -5.61
C SER A 85 13.61 -13.62 -5.67
N LYS A 86 14.24 -14.25 -4.65
CA LYS A 86 14.36 -15.71 -4.50
C LYS A 86 13.67 -16.24 -3.24
N GLY A 87 13.23 -15.35 -2.35
CA GLY A 87 12.62 -15.73 -1.08
C GLY A 87 11.31 -16.47 -1.24
N GLN A 88 11.01 -17.35 -0.29
CA GLN A 88 9.69 -17.99 -0.17
C GLN A 88 8.62 -17.00 0.31
N PHE A 89 9.06 -15.95 0.98
CA PHE A 89 8.24 -14.84 1.44
C PHE A 89 8.76 -13.53 0.86
N VAL A 90 7.86 -12.57 0.66
CA VAL A 90 8.20 -11.23 0.19
C VAL A 90 7.54 -10.17 1.07
N THR A 91 8.29 -9.12 1.34
CA THR A 91 7.84 -7.94 2.09
C THR A 91 8.45 -6.69 1.46
N PHE A 92 7.96 -5.52 1.83
CA PHE A 92 8.30 -4.26 1.17
C PHE A 92 8.66 -3.20 2.21
N LEU A 93 9.60 -2.33 1.87
CA LEU A 93 9.94 -1.17 2.68
C LEU A 93 10.16 0.03 1.78
N ASP A 94 9.51 1.14 2.09
CA ASP A 94 9.74 2.40 1.38
C ASP A 94 11.14 2.96 1.74
N SER A 95 11.81 3.57 0.78
CA SER A 95 13.22 4.00 0.91
C SER A 95 13.44 5.13 1.93
N ASP A 96 12.37 5.74 2.42
CA ASP A 96 12.34 6.80 3.43
C ASP A 96 11.90 6.31 4.83
N ASP A 97 11.55 5.02 4.96
CA ASP A 97 11.04 4.42 6.20
C ASP A 97 12.04 3.43 6.83
N GLU A 98 11.64 2.84 7.95
CA GLU A 98 12.51 1.91 8.69
C GLU A 98 11.71 0.76 9.31
N TYR A 99 12.27 -0.46 9.25
CA TYR A 99 11.79 -1.60 10.02
C TYR A 99 12.34 -1.59 11.45
N LEU A 100 11.51 -1.97 12.42
CA LEU A 100 12.01 -2.32 13.75
C LEU A 100 12.68 -3.71 13.71
N PRO A 101 13.67 -3.99 14.57
CA PRO A 101 14.57 -5.15 14.45
C PRO A 101 13.88 -6.51 14.36
N THR A 102 12.72 -6.70 14.95
CA THR A 102 12.02 -7.99 15.03
C THR A 102 10.88 -8.15 14.01
N LYS A 103 10.75 -7.23 13.05
CA LYS A 103 9.60 -7.21 12.14
C LYS A 103 9.50 -8.48 11.30
N VAL A 104 10.58 -8.87 10.64
CA VAL A 104 10.59 -10.04 9.76
C VAL A 104 10.38 -11.32 10.58
N GLU A 105 11.08 -11.47 11.72
CA GLU A 105 10.96 -12.63 12.60
C GLU A 105 9.51 -12.83 13.09
N LYS A 106 8.87 -11.78 13.60
CA LYS A 106 7.52 -11.87 14.14
C LYS A 106 6.47 -12.16 13.07
N GLN A 107 6.60 -11.56 11.89
CA GLN A 107 5.66 -11.84 10.80
C GLN A 107 5.88 -13.25 10.23
N TRP A 108 7.11 -13.71 10.11
CA TRP A 108 7.39 -15.10 9.73
C TRP A 108 6.83 -16.08 10.77
N ALA A 109 7.09 -15.87 12.05
CA ALA A 109 6.55 -16.70 13.12
C ALA A 109 5.01 -16.76 13.08
N LYS A 110 4.37 -15.64 12.77
CA LYS A 110 2.91 -15.58 12.65
C LYS A 110 2.42 -16.36 11.44
N ILE A 111 2.94 -16.13 10.23
CA ILE A 111 2.42 -16.75 9.01
C ILE A 111 2.67 -18.26 8.96
N GLN A 112 3.79 -18.74 9.52
CA GLN A 112 4.07 -20.19 9.60
C GLN A 112 3.13 -20.94 10.54
N SER A 113 2.51 -20.26 11.52
CA SER A 113 1.53 -20.86 12.44
C SER A 113 0.12 -20.93 11.84
N LEU A 114 -0.07 -20.39 10.64
CA LEU A 114 -1.37 -20.29 9.97
C LEU A 114 -1.51 -21.30 8.82
N PRO A 115 -2.72 -21.80 8.53
CA PRO A 115 -2.97 -22.61 7.35
C PRO A 115 -2.58 -21.93 6.04
N GLU A 116 -2.37 -22.70 4.98
CA GLU A 116 -1.92 -22.19 3.67
C GLU A 116 -2.87 -21.17 3.04
N GLU A 117 -4.17 -21.24 3.36
CA GLU A 117 -5.17 -20.27 2.92
C GLU A 117 -4.91 -18.82 3.41
N TYR A 118 -4.03 -18.64 4.40
CA TYR A 118 -3.53 -17.34 4.82
C TYR A 118 -2.32 -16.97 3.97
N GLY A 119 -2.57 -16.18 2.94
CA GLY A 119 -1.53 -15.77 1.98
C GLY A 119 -0.68 -14.59 2.45
N MET A 120 -1.14 -13.84 3.45
CA MET A 120 -0.46 -12.63 3.96
C MET A 120 -0.70 -12.44 5.46
N VAL A 121 0.32 -11.92 6.13
CA VAL A 121 0.18 -11.25 7.43
C VAL A 121 0.67 -9.80 7.32
N TYR A 122 0.08 -8.90 8.11
CA TYR A 122 0.53 -7.53 8.19
C TYR A 122 0.84 -7.16 9.64
N CYS A 123 1.39 -5.98 9.87
CA CYS A 123 1.65 -5.43 11.20
C CYS A 123 1.18 -3.97 11.26
N TRP A 124 1.32 -3.35 12.41
CA TRP A 124 1.05 -1.92 12.56
C TRP A 124 2.27 -1.10 12.19
N MET A 125 2.06 0.21 11.98
CA MET A 125 3.11 1.18 11.71
C MET A 125 2.86 2.48 12.48
N THR A 126 3.96 3.11 12.92
CA THR A 126 3.95 4.39 13.61
C THR A 126 4.42 5.47 12.67
N TYR A 127 3.64 6.54 12.55
CA TYR A 127 4.02 7.72 11.79
C TYR A 127 4.71 8.74 12.71
N PHE A 128 5.89 9.18 12.27
CA PHE A 128 6.68 10.20 12.95
C PHE A 128 6.77 11.45 12.09
N ASP A 129 6.56 12.60 12.69
CA ASP A 129 7.00 13.86 12.11
C ASP A 129 8.52 13.94 12.25
N GLN A 130 9.24 13.96 11.13
CA GLN A 130 10.71 13.90 11.13
C GLN A 130 11.35 15.17 11.64
N GLU A 131 10.71 16.33 11.54
CA GLU A 131 11.26 17.60 12.03
C GLU A 131 11.22 17.65 13.57
N THR A 132 10.13 17.16 14.16
CA THR A 132 9.90 17.22 15.60
C THR A 132 10.19 15.91 16.32
N MET A 133 10.36 14.82 15.61
CA MET A 133 10.50 13.44 16.11
C MET A 133 9.33 13.00 17.02
N LYS A 134 8.17 13.62 16.87
CA LYS A 134 6.97 13.24 17.60
C LYS A 134 6.14 12.24 16.81
N ILE A 135 5.45 11.38 17.54
CA ILE A 135 4.46 10.47 16.95
C ILE A 135 3.27 11.32 16.48
N ASP A 136 2.98 11.24 15.19
CA ASP A 136 1.79 11.83 14.60
C ASP A 136 0.57 10.94 14.85
N HIS A 137 0.66 9.67 14.41
CA HIS A 137 -0.38 8.67 14.70
C HIS A 137 0.16 7.24 14.53
N ILE A 138 -0.65 6.26 14.98
CA ILE A 138 -0.38 4.84 14.77
C ILE A 138 -1.47 4.26 13.87
N HIS A 139 -1.07 3.66 12.76
CA HIS A 139 -1.96 2.88 11.91
C HIS A 139 -1.98 1.44 12.41
N ASN A 140 -3.11 1.04 13.03
CA ASN A 140 -3.24 -0.23 13.74
C ASN A 140 -4.51 -1.01 13.39
N PRO A 141 -4.72 -1.39 12.12
CA PRO A 141 -5.86 -2.20 11.74
C PRO A 141 -5.83 -3.57 12.47
N GLN A 142 -7.03 -4.13 12.74
CA GLN A 142 -7.18 -5.35 13.54
C GLN A 142 -8.12 -6.36 12.87
N VAL A 143 -8.09 -6.43 11.55
CA VAL A 143 -8.94 -7.37 10.81
C VAL A 143 -8.17 -8.63 10.43
N ARG A 144 -8.84 -9.78 10.47
CA ARG A 144 -8.24 -11.08 10.18
C ARG A 144 -9.25 -12.07 9.60
N GLY A 145 -8.74 -13.12 9.00
CA GLY A 145 -9.54 -14.15 8.35
C GLY A 145 -9.97 -13.74 6.95
N ASP A 146 -11.19 -14.10 6.57
CA ASP A 146 -11.81 -13.64 5.34
C ASP A 146 -12.35 -12.22 5.55
N VAL A 147 -11.74 -11.27 4.88
CA VAL A 147 -12.10 -9.85 4.93
C VAL A 147 -12.48 -9.31 3.55
N SER A 148 -12.78 -10.20 2.61
CA SER A 148 -13.05 -9.89 1.20
C SER A 148 -14.15 -8.85 1.01
N GLU A 149 -15.19 -8.87 1.84
CA GLU A 149 -16.28 -7.90 1.79
C GLU A 149 -15.90 -6.55 2.39
N LEU A 150 -15.12 -6.58 3.49
CA LEU A 150 -14.79 -5.36 4.24
C LEU A 150 -13.73 -4.53 3.53
N VAL A 151 -12.74 -5.20 2.93
CA VAL A 151 -11.61 -4.51 2.29
C VAL A 151 -12.02 -3.75 1.03
N VAL A 152 -13.10 -4.14 0.36
CA VAL A 152 -13.61 -3.36 -0.79
C VAL A 152 -14.36 -2.11 -0.36
N GLU A 153 -14.89 -2.04 0.86
CA GLU A 153 -15.55 -0.84 1.39
C GLU A 153 -14.56 0.22 1.86
N LYS A 154 -13.46 -0.23 2.49
CA LYS A 154 -12.45 0.66 3.09
C LYS A 154 -11.09 -0.03 3.18
N PRO A 155 -9.98 0.73 3.18
CA PRO A 155 -8.62 0.19 3.17
C PRO A 155 -8.23 -0.35 4.56
N VAL A 156 -8.89 -1.42 5.03
CA VAL A 156 -8.61 -2.06 6.34
C VAL A 156 -7.36 -2.92 6.34
N VAL A 157 -6.86 -3.26 5.16
CA VAL A 157 -5.57 -3.90 4.93
C VAL A 157 -4.85 -3.01 3.93
N SER A 158 -4.03 -2.10 4.40
CA SER A 158 -3.29 -1.11 3.59
C SER A 158 -1.98 -0.72 4.25
N GLY A 159 -1.11 -0.09 3.46
CA GLY A 159 0.24 0.29 3.87
C GLY A 159 1.26 -0.76 3.43
N THR A 160 1.80 -0.56 2.24
CA THR A 160 2.78 -1.44 1.58
C THR A 160 3.87 -1.98 2.51
N PRO A 161 4.51 -1.18 3.39
CA PRO A 161 5.58 -1.68 4.25
C PRO A 161 5.11 -2.70 5.30
N THR A 162 3.80 -2.74 5.61
CA THR A 162 3.26 -3.65 6.62
C THR A 162 3.10 -5.09 6.12
N TYR A 163 3.03 -5.30 4.80
CA TYR A 163 2.72 -6.58 4.21
C TYR A 163 3.89 -7.58 4.30
N PHE A 164 3.52 -8.83 4.53
CA PHE A 164 4.42 -9.98 4.48
C PHE A 164 3.66 -11.13 3.82
N PHE A 165 3.96 -11.40 2.57
CA PHE A 165 3.26 -12.37 1.73
C PHE A 165 3.99 -13.71 1.66
N ARG A 166 3.23 -14.80 1.54
CA ARG A 166 3.74 -15.97 0.82
C ARG A 166 3.99 -15.52 -0.62
N ARG A 167 5.21 -15.68 -1.12
CA ARG A 167 5.57 -15.19 -2.46
C ARG A 167 4.70 -15.81 -3.55
N GLU A 168 4.38 -17.10 -3.44
CA GLU A 168 3.47 -17.78 -4.36
C GLU A 168 2.06 -17.17 -4.37
N ALA A 169 1.51 -16.81 -3.20
CA ALA A 169 0.20 -16.16 -3.11
C ALA A 169 0.22 -14.76 -3.75
N PHE A 170 1.31 -14.01 -3.55
CA PHE A 170 1.52 -12.71 -4.21
C PHE A 170 1.54 -12.86 -5.74
N LEU A 171 2.30 -13.80 -6.27
CA LEU A 171 2.41 -14.07 -7.71
C LEU A 171 1.10 -14.58 -8.31
N ALA A 172 0.41 -15.51 -7.62
CA ALA A 172 -0.88 -16.03 -8.02
C ALA A 172 -1.99 -14.96 -8.03
N ASN A 173 -1.79 -13.88 -7.27
CA ASN A 173 -2.65 -12.70 -7.29
C ASN A 173 -2.32 -11.73 -8.44
N GLY A 174 -1.22 -11.95 -9.17
CA GLY A 174 -0.75 -11.11 -10.28
C GLY A 174 0.02 -9.85 -9.85
N GLY A 175 0.56 -9.81 -8.64
CA GLY A 175 1.34 -8.68 -8.14
C GLY A 175 0.55 -7.38 -8.01
N TRP A 176 1.24 -6.24 -8.04
CA TRP A 176 0.62 -4.92 -8.16
C TRP A 176 0.10 -4.70 -9.57
N LYS A 177 -1.11 -4.17 -9.69
CA LYS A 177 -1.71 -3.90 -10.99
C LYS A 177 -1.06 -2.69 -11.65
N GLU A 178 -0.51 -2.90 -12.82
CA GLU A 178 0.15 -1.87 -13.62
C GLU A 178 -0.87 -1.09 -14.45
N SER A 179 -1.62 -0.18 -13.79
CA SER A 179 -2.64 0.65 -14.43
C SER A 179 -2.56 2.10 -13.93
N GLU A 180 -2.65 3.04 -14.85
CA GLU A 180 -2.72 4.46 -14.53
C GLU A 180 -3.98 4.85 -13.74
N GLU A 181 -5.03 4.04 -13.82
CA GLU A 181 -6.31 4.26 -13.14
C GLU A 181 -6.18 4.13 -11.63
N ILE A 182 -5.26 3.26 -11.15
CA ILE A 182 -5.07 2.96 -9.72
C ILE A 182 -4.21 4.01 -9.03
N GLY A 183 -3.14 4.47 -9.68
CA GLY A 183 -2.28 5.54 -9.20
C GLY A 183 -1.74 5.30 -7.78
N ILE A 184 -1.90 6.29 -6.89
CA ILE A 184 -1.38 6.27 -5.52
C ILE A 184 -2.21 5.42 -4.53
N ILE A 185 -3.34 4.85 -4.95
CA ILE A 185 -4.22 4.03 -4.11
C ILE A 185 -3.97 2.53 -4.38
N SER A 186 -2.78 2.24 -4.89
CA SER A 186 -2.38 0.91 -5.34
C SER A 186 -2.32 -0.13 -4.20
N ASP A 187 -2.01 0.26 -2.98
CA ASP A 187 -1.99 -0.62 -1.81
C ASP A 187 -3.41 -1.06 -1.41
N TRP A 188 -4.41 -0.18 -1.49
CA TRP A 188 -5.80 -0.59 -1.25
C TRP A 188 -6.32 -1.54 -2.33
N GLU A 189 -6.05 -1.25 -3.61
CA GLU A 189 -6.42 -2.14 -4.72
C GLU A 189 -5.77 -3.53 -4.56
N MET A 190 -4.47 -3.55 -4.28
CA MET A 190 -3.73 -4.79 -4.04
C MET A 190 -4.35 -5.59 -2.89
N GLY A 191 -4.58 -4.96 -1.75
CA GLY A 191 -5.22 -5.58 -0.59
C GLY A 191 -6.62 -6.09 -0.89
N ALA A 192 -7.44 -5.28 -1.58
CA ALA A 192 -8.81 -5.64 -1.95
C ALA A 192 -8.86 -6.87 -2.87
N ARG A 193 -8.04 -6.87 -3.92
CA ARG A 193 -7.95 -7.99 -4.87
C ARG A 193 -7.34 -9.23 -4.24
N PHE A 194 -6.32 -9.08 -3.39
CA PHE A 194 -5.68 -10.18 -2.67
C PHE A 194 -6.67 -10.89 -1.75
N CYS A 195 -7.43 -10.14 -0.96
CA CYS A 195 -8.39 -10.69 -0.01
C CYS A 195 -9.62 -11.35 -0.66
N GLN A 196 -9.82 -11.24 -1.99
CA GLN A 196 -10.84 -12.05 -2.68
C GLN A 196 -10.43 -13.53 -2.79
N LYS A 197 -9.15 -13.84 -2.63
CA LYS A 197 -8.62 -15.21 -2.82
C LYS A 197 -7.99 -15.77 -1.55
N TRP A 198 -7.46 -14.91 -0.69
CA TRP A 198 -6.63 -15.28 0.44
C TRP A 198 -7.13 -14.66 1.74
N LYS A 199 -7.03 -15.42 2.82
CA LYS A 199 -7.22 -14.89 4.17
C LYS A 199 -5.98 -14.13 4.62
N VAL A 200 -6.19 -13.23 5.59
CA VAL A 200 -5.12 -12.41 6.18
C VAL A 200 -5.14 -12.51 7.71
N ASP A 201 -4.00 -12.28 8.33
CA ASP A 201 -3.89 -12.11 9.78
C ASP A 201 -2.85 -11.00 10.07
N TYR A 202 -2.61 -10.69 11.33
CA TYR A 202 -1.70 -9.60 11.69
C TYR A 202 -0.90 -9.90 12.95
N VAL A 203 0.21 -9.19 13.09
CA VAL A 203 1.00 -9.06 14.32
C VAL A 203 0.55 -7.76 15.00
N PRO A 204 0.00 -7.81 16.24
CA PRO A 204 -0.56 -6.65 16.93
C PRO A 204 0.54 -5.75 17.53
N GLU A 205 1.52 -5.39 16.73
CA GLU A 205 2.65 -4.55 17.13
C GLU A 205 3.00 -3.57 16.02
N SER A 206 3.41 -2.36 16.41
CA SER A 206 4.00 -1.40 15.48
C SER A 206 5.45 -1.79 15.22
N LEU A 207 5.72 -2.29 14.02
CA LEU A 207 7.02 -2.84 13.64
C LEU A 207 7.69 -2.04 12.51
N ILE A 208 7.12 -0.88 12.19
CA ILE A 208 7.59 0.01 11.13
C ILE A 208 7.46 1.44 11.62
N ASN A 209 8.50 2.24 11.41
CA ASN A 209 8.47 3.68 11.53
C ASN A 209 8.37 4.32 10.14
N VAL A 210 7.32 5.10 9.95
CA VAL A 210 7.07 5.89 8.74
C VAL A 210 7.39 7.35 9.07
N TYR A 211 8.23 7.97 8.27
CA TYR A 211 8.64 9.34 8.51
C TYR A 211 7.96 10.29 7.53
N VAL A 212 7.27 11.30 8.07
CA VAL A 212 6.63 12.38 7.31
C VAL A 212 7.38 13.70 7.54
N ASN A 213 7.15 14.70 6.68
CA ASN A 213 7.78 16.02 6.77
C ASN A 213 9.33 15.99 6.73
N HIS A 214 9.92 15.08 5.95
CA HIS A 214 11.37 14.95 5.80
C HIS A 214 11.99 15.87 4.72
N GLY A 215 11.23 16.87 4.24
CA GLY A 215 11.70 17.86 3.26
C GLY A 215 11.82 17.36 1.82
N VAL A 216 11.65 16.07 1.58
CA VAL A 216 11.60 15.49 0.23
C VAL A 216 10.15 15.15 -0.11
N MET A 217 9.70 15.52 -1.31
CA MET A 217 8.32 15.33 -1.74
C MET A 217 7.92 13.84 -1.68
N ARG A 218 6.85 13.54 -0.96
CA ARG A 218 6.24 12.20 -0.96
C ARG A 218 5.31 12.05 -2.16
N MET A 219 5.18 10.81 -2.65
CA MET A 219 4.25 10.52 -3.74
C MET A 219 2.78 10.74 -3.37
N SER A 220 2.43 10.64 -2.08
CA SER A 220 1.10 10.94 -1.55
C SER A 220 0.80 12.45 -1.50
N GLU A 221 1.80 13.32 -1.57
CA GLU A 221 1.66 14.77 -1.59
C GLU A 221 1.35 15.26 -3.01
N ASN A 222 0.10 15.24 -3.40
CA ASN A 222 -0.30 15.76 -4.70
C ASN A 222 -0.74 17.22 -4.59
N ARG A 223 0.06 18.16 -5.12
CA ARG A 223 -0.21 19.61 -5.09
C ARG A 223 -1.32 20.07 -6.05
N TYR A 224 -1.72 19.22 -6.99
CA TYR A 224 -2.70 19.60 -8.03
C TYR A 224 -4.08 18.99 -7.74
N TYR A 225 -4.96 19.79 -7.13
CA TYR A 225 -6.31 19.38 -6.73
C TYR A 225 -7.13 18.75 -7.87
N LYS A 226 -7.14 19.37 -9.06
CA LYS A 226 -7.87 18.84 -10.23
C LYS A 226 -7.35 17.48 -10.70
N GLN A 227 -6.02 17.31 -10.76
CA GLN A 227 -5.42 16.02 -11.13
C GLN A 227 -5.71 14.94 -10.09
N LYS A 228 -5.78 15.30 -8.81
CA LYS A 228 -6.17 14.39 -7.74
C LYS A 228 -7.62 13.93 -7.90
N LEU A 229 -8.54 14.82 -8.28
CA LEU A 229 -9.94 14.47 -8.54
C LEU A 229 -10.10 13.54 -9.75
N GLU A 230 -9.40 13.81 -10.87
CA GLU A 230 -9.44 12.92 -12.04
C GLU A 230 -8.89 11.52 -11.72
N LYS A 231 -7.79 11.42 -10.95
CA LYS A 231 -7.27 10.13 -10.49
C LYS A 231 -8.26 9.41 -9.59
N LEU A 232 -8.93 10.12 -8.68
CA LEU A 232 -9.96 9.56 -7.83
C LEU A 232 -11.15 9.04 -8.65
N ILE A 233 -11.61 9.81 -9.64
CA ILE A 233 -12.70 9.41 -10.53
C ILE A 233 -12.34 8.13 -11.30
N LYS A 234 -11.12 8.04 -11.85
CA LYS A 234 -10.64 6.85 -12.54
C LYS A 234 -10.60 5.65 -11.62
N PHE A 235 -10.01 5.82 -10.44
CA PHE A 235 -9.92 4.77 -9.43
C PHE A 235 -11.30 4.26 -8.98
N GLU A 236 -12.24 5.15 -8.64
CA GLU A 236 -13.57 4.76 -8.16
C GLU A 236 -14.38 4.03 -9.25
N LYS A 237 -14.29 4.49 -10.50
CA LYS A 237 -14.92 3.79 -11.64
C LYS A 237 -14.33 2.39 -11.82
N TYR A 238 -13.00 2.29 -11.83
CA TYR A 238 -12.30 1.02 -11.89
C TYR A 238 -12.72 0.09 -10.74
N PHE A 239 -12.69 0.59 -9.52
CA PHE A 239 -12.97 -0.20 -8.31
C PHE A 239 -14.41 -0.74 -8.30
N LEU A 240 -15.39 0.09 -8.67
CA LEU A 240 -16.80 -0.32 -8.81
C LEU A 240 -16.99 -1.39 -9.89
N GLN A 241 -16.20 -1.37 -10.94
CA GLN A 241 -16.23 -2.36 -12.01
C GLN A 241 -15.53 -3.66 -11.62
N GLU A 242 -14.31 -3.58 -11.08
CA GLU A 242 -13.49 -4.73 -10.69
C GLU A 242 -14.19 -5.57 -9.63
N PHE A 243 -14.77 -4.93 -8.63
CA PHE A 243 -15.47 -5.60 -7.52
C PHE A 243 -16.99 -5.63 -7.67
N TYR A 244 -17.49 -5.54 -8.91
CA TYR A 244 -18.94 -5.52 -9.21
C TYR A 244 -19.70 -6.66 -8.53
N ASN A 245 -19.18 -7.89 -8.56
CA ASN A 245 -19.83 -9.06 -7.97
C ASN A 245 -19.98 -8.93 -6.44
N VAL A 246 -18.98 -8.37 -5.76
CA VAL A 246 -19.03 -8.11 -4.32
C VAL A 246 -20.08 -7.05 -4.02
N PHE A 247 -20.08 -5.94 -4.75
CA PHE A 247 -21.03 -4.85 -4.58
C PHE A 247 -22.48 -5.24 -4.99
N ASN A 248 -22.64 -6.18 -5.92
CA ASN A 248 -23.95 -6.70 -6.26
C ASN A 248 -24.52 -7.58 -5.14
N LYS A 249 -23.66 -8.36 -4.47
CA LYS A 249 -24.04 -9.19 -3.34
C LYS A 249 -24.25 -8.36 -2.06
N TYR A 250 -23.43 -7.34 -1.85
CA TYR A 250 -23.43 -6.44 -0.69
C TYR A 250 -23.49 -4.97 -1.13
N PRO A 251 -24.65 -4.49 -1.58
CA PRO A 251 -24.77 -3.15 -2.16
C PRO A 251 -24.38 -1.99 -1.22
N GLU A 252 -24.52 -2.20 0.10
CA GLU A 252 -24.12 -1.22 1.13
C GLU A 252 -22.61 -0.95 1.13
N ARG A 253 -21.78 -1.92 0.72
CA ARG A 253 -20.33 -1.76 0.63
C ARG A 253 -19.90 -0.78 -0.46
N ALA A 254 -20.75 -0.54 -1.47
CA ALA A 254 -20.47 0.39 -2.56
C ALA A 254 -20.73 1.87 -2.22
N TYR A 255 -21.35 2.19 -1.07
CA TYR A 255 -21.79 3.57 -0.82
C TYR A 255 -20.68 4.59 -0.76
N LYS A 256 -19.59 4.25 -0.08
CA LYS A 256 -18.42 5.14 -0.03
C LYS A 256 -17.92 5.47 -1.44
N HIS A 257 -17.85 4.48 -2.31
CA HIS A 257 -17.42 4.63 -3.70
C HIS A 257 -18.39 5.51 -4.51
N TYR A 258 -19.70 5.29 -4.36
CA TYR A 258 -20.70 6.15 -5.01
C TYR A 258 -20.62 7.59 -4.50
N TYR A 259 -20.40 7.77 -3.20
CA TYR A 259 -20.23 9.08 -2.59
C TYR A 259 -18.98 9.79 -3.11
N ASP A 260 -17.82 9.16 -3.01
CA ASP A 260 -16.54 9.75 -3.43
C ASP A 260 -16.54 10.06 -4.93
N LEU A 261 -17.05 9.13 -5.76
CA LEU A 261 -17.17 9.32 -7.20
C LEU A 261 -18.13 10.45 -7.57
N SER A 262 -19.35 10.46 -7.02
CA SER A 262 -20.33 11.51 -7.33
C SER A 262 -19.82 12.88 -6.87
N ARG A 263 -19.23 12.99 -5.69
CA ARG A 263 -18.63 14.21 -5.18
C ARG A 263 -17.49 14.70 -6.06
N ALA A 264 -16.55 13.82 -6.46
CA ALA A 264 -15.43 14.20 -7.31
C ALA A 264 -15.92 14.70 -8.69
N LEU A 265 -16.89 14.01 -9.30
CA LEU A 265 -17.50 14.43 -10.56
C LEU A 265 -18.22 15.77 -10.44
N MET A 266 -18.97 16.02 -9.36
CA MET A 266 -19.63 17.31 -9.11
C MET A 266 -18.62 18.45 -8.94
N LEU A 267 -17.53 18.24 -8.21
CA LEU A 267 -16.45 19.22 -8.04
C LEU A 267 -15.73 19.55 -9.36
N MET A 268 -15.76 18.62 -10.33
CA MET A 268 -15.25 18.82 -11.68
C MET A 268 -16.29 19.42 -12.65
N GLY A 269 -17.51 19.73 -12.19
CA GLY A 269 -18.60 20.25 -13.02
C GLY A 269 -19.27 19.18 -13.92
N ARG A 270 -18.98 17.89 -13.72
CA ARG A 270 -19.47 16.76 -14.53
C ARG A 270 -20.79 16.21 -13.97
N TYR A 271 -21.81 17.05 -13.83
CA TYR A 271 -23.06 16.74 -13.13
C TYR A 271 -23.86 15.59 -13.76
N SER A 272 -23.90 15.54 -15.09
CA SER A 272 -24.62 14.47 -15.83
C SER A 272 -24.01 13.07 -15.55
N GLU A 273 -22.69 13.01 -15.40
CA GLU A 273 -21.99 11.77 -15.05
C GLU A 273 -22.13 11.42 -13.56
N ALA A 274 -22.22 12.42 -12.69
CA ALA A 274 -22.37 12.21 -11.25
C ALA A 274 -23.75 11.64 -10.89
N TRP A 275 -24.79 12.04 -11.63
CA TRP A 275 -26.19 11.75 -11.29
C TRP A 275 -26.55 10.28 -11.11
N PRO A 276 -26.11 9.32 -11.97
CA PRO A 276 -26.38 7.90 -11.78
C PRO A 276 -25.87 7.33 -10.46
N TYR A 277 -24.69 7.78 -10.01
CA TYR A 277 -24.07 7.34 -8.75
C TYR A 277 -24.74 8.00 -7.55
N TYR A 278 -25.03 9.30 -7.65
CA TYR A 278 -25.74 10.05 -6.63
C TYR A 278 -27.14 9.49 -6.36
N LYS A 279 -27.90 9.10 -7.40
CA LYS A 279 -29.21 8.44 -7.25
C LYS A 279 -29.14 7.19 -6.37
N LYS A 280 -28.05 6.40 -6.46
CA LYS A 280 -27.88 5.21 -5.65
C LYS A 280 -27.75 5.53 -4.16
N LEU A 281 -27.28 6.71 -3.80
CA LEU A 281 -27.21 7.18 -2.41
C LEU A 281 -28.58 7.60 -1.87
N LEU A 282 -29.48 8.15 -2.71
CA LEU A 282 -30.78 8.65 -2.31
C LEU A 282 -31.80 7.55 -1.96
N PHE A 283 -31.65 6.36 -2.56
CA PHE A 283 -32.62 5.26 -2.40
C PHE A 283 -32.43 4.40 -1.14
N LYS A 284 -31.46 4.71 -0.29
CA LYS A 284 -31.31 4.04 1.03
C LYS A 284 -31.36 5.05 2.16
N ARG A 285 -32.06 4.69 3.25
CA ARG A 285 -32.19 5.44 4.50
C ARG A 285 -30.82 5.89 5.03
N HIS A 286 -30.39 7.08 4.64
CA HIS A 286 -29.16 7.66 5.16
C HIS A 286 -29.39 9.03 5.77
N THR A 287 -28.50 9.35 6.69
CA THR A 287 -28.48 10.53 7.51
C THR A 287 -28.65 11.80 6.68
N PHE A 288 -29.36 12.78 7.22
CA PHE A 288 -29.60 14.12 6.68
C PHE A 288 -28.35 14.80 6.06
N LYS A 289 -27.13 14.35 6.42
CA LYS A 289 -25.87 14.87 5.84
C LYS A 289 -25.67 14.54 4.35
N ASP A 290 -26.20 13.42 3.88
CA ASP A 290 -26.00 12.99 2.48
C ASP A 290 -26.93 13.72 1.51
N ILE A 291 -28.08 14.22 2.00
CA ILE A 291 -29.06 14.96 1.21
C ILE A 291 -28.61 16.41 0.93
N PHE A 292 -27.77 17.00 1.77
CA PHE A 292 -27.31 18.38 1.67
C PHE A 292 -26.12 18.63 0.75
N LEU A 293 -25.56 17.61 0.12
CA LEU A 293 -24.43 17.81 -0.81
C LEU A 293 -24.81 18.55 -2.09
N ILE A 294 -26.06 18.49 -2.54
CA ILE A 294 -26.51 19.18 -3.76
C ILE A 294 -26.46 20.71 -3.62
N PRO A 295 -27.03 21.34 -2.55
CA PRO A 295 -26.97 22.78 -2.40
C PRO A 295 -25.55 23.32 -2.24
N PHE A 296 -24.69 22.58 -1.54
CA PHE A 296 -23.31 23.00 -1.25
C PHE A 296 -22.42 23.00 -2.50
N CYS A 297 -22.59 22.01 -3.40
CA CYS A 297 -21.85 21.95 -4.66
C CYS A 297 -22.36 22.92 -5.72
N LEU A 298 -23.64 23.36 -5.64
CA LEU A 298 -24.22 24.34 -6.54
C LEU A 298 -23.86 25.78 -6.16
N THR A 299 -23.52 26.04 -4.88
CA THR A 299 -23.24 27.40 -4.36
C THR A 299 -21.75 27.73 -4.32
N HIS A 300 -20.86 26.76 -4.39
CA HIS A 300 -19.41 26.98 -4.45
C HIS A 300 -18.91 26.68 -5.86
N LYS A 301 -19.07 27.65 -6.77
CA LYS A 301 -18.21 27.76 -7.94
C LYS A 301 -16.79 27.94 -7.39
N ALA A 302 -15.90 27.00 -7.75
CA ALA A 302 -14.50 27.08 -7.40
C ALA A 302 -13.92 28.44 -7.81
N GLU A 303 -13.52 29.25 -6.84
CA GLU A 303 -12.49 30.26 -7.03
C GLU A 303 -11.10 29.59 -7.16
#